data_03305b643378adbbbd7784e26b05b277
#
_entry.id   03305b643378adbbbd7784e26b05b277
#
_cell.length_a   1.000
_cell.length_b   1.000
_cell.length_c   1.000
_cell.angle_alpha   90.00
_cell.angle_beta   90.00
_cell.angle_gamma   90.00
#
_symmetry.space_group_name_H-M   'P 1'
#
loop_
_entity.id
_entity.type
_entity.pdbx_description
1 polymer ?
#
loop_
_entity_poly.entity_id
_entity_poly.type
_entity_poly.pdbx_seq_one_letter_code
_entity_poly.pdbx_strand_id
1 'polypeptide(L)'
;EEHAGKPLTWLYCRGWNEEHFAEPRYPHKDELDALSTEIPIIMVRVCGHVGVCNSRGLELLKTIPQFSEIEKDVDLETGLIKENAVQFYYSLLDTPSQKEVENYITYSAKKLNECGFTGVQSDDLAALPGKNWKRIMNAYKALDARGELNVRHYEQCLFERFDDAKAFVEEGYRTGQRGDHFTIGPMKLIQDGSLGARTAAMNEPYEDSPGNCGNIIFTQEELDE
;
A
#
# COMPACT_ATOMS: atom_id res chain seq x y z
N GLU A 1 20.48 -9.24 1.35
CA GLU A 1 21.10 -9.31 2.68
C GLU A 1 20.08 -9.31 3.83
N GLU A 2 18.91 -8.66 3.66
CA GLU A 2 17.88 -8.55 4.73
C GLU A 2 17.12 -9.85 5.02
N HIS A 3 17.16 -10.80 4.10
CA HIS A 3 16.50 -12.11 4.24
C HIS A 3 17.47 -13.26 4.51
N ALA A 4 18.73 -12.97 4.85
CA ALA A 4 19.73 -13.99 5.09
C ALA A 4 19.29 -14.95 6.23
N GLY A 5 18.92 -16.15 5.85
CA GLY A 5 18.53 -17.24 6.77
C GLY A 5 17.05 -17.53 6.94
N LYS A 6 16.12 -16.75 6.32
CA LYS A 6 14.71 -17.14 6.22
C LYS A 6 14.38 -17.56 4.78
N PRO A 7 13.59 -18.63 4.56
CA PRO A 7 13.10 -18.93 3.23
C PRO A 7 12.26 -17.76 2.73
N LEU A 8 12.55 -17.26 1.53
CA LEU A 8 11.77 -16.21 0.89
C LEU A 8 10.43 -16.79 0.44
N THR A 9 9.35 -16.40 1.09
CA THR A 9 7.98 -16.88 0.75
C THR A 9 7.35 -16.07 -0.36
N TRP A 10 7.77 -14.82 -0.54
CA TRP A 10 7.28 -13.86 -1.52
C TRP A 10 8.38 -12.89 -1.92
N LEU A 11 8.34 -12.43 -3.18
CA LEU A 11 9.11 -11.27 -3.62
C LEU A 11 8.16 -10.17 -4.08
N TYR A 12 8.04 -9.12 -3.26
CA TYR A 12 7.29 -7.92 -3.57
C TYR A 12 8.23 -6.79 -3.94
N CYS A 13 8.08 -6.27 -5.16
CA CYS A 13 8.84 -5.13 -5.66
C CYS A 13 7.87 -4.00 -6.06
N ARG A 14 8.29 -2.75 -5.87
CA ARG A 14 7.48 -1.57 -6.24
C ARG A 14 8.37 -0.47 -6.81
N GLY A 15 7.75 0.37 -7.65
CA GLY A 15 8.34 1.63 -8.08
C GLY A 15 8.91 1.62 -9.49
N TRP A 16 8.68 0.56 -10.30
CA TRP A 16 9.07 0.60 -11.69
C TRP A 16 8.18 1.57 -12.49
N ASN A 17 8.79 2.13 -13.54
CA ASN A 17 8.11 2.94 -14.54
C ASN A 17 8.71 2.60 -15.92
N GLU A 18 7.87 2.18 -16.86
CA GLU A 18 8.27 1.77 -18.22
C GLU A 18 8.99 2.89 -18.98
N GLU A 19 8.68 4.15 -18.68
CA GLU A 19 9.35 5.29 -19.31
C GLU A 19 10.86 5.34 -19.03
N HIS A 20 11.32 4.68 -17.98
CA HIS A 20 12.73 4.59 -17.61
C HIS A 20 13.43 3.37 -18.19
N PHE A 21 12.72 2.51 -18.90
CA PHE A 21 13.32 1.33 -19.53
C PHE A 21 13.91 1.70 -20.90
N ALA A 22 14.95 0.98 -21.31
CA ALA A 22 15.55 1.14 -22.62
C ALA A 22 14.54 0.89 -23.76
N GLU A 23 13.64 -0.06 -23.55
CA GLU A 23 12.44 -0.29 -24.36
C GLU A 23 11.21 0.02 -23.52
N PRO A 24 10.46 1.12 -23.80
CA PRO A 24 9.28 1.51 -23.05
C PRO A 24 8.12 0.51 -23.22
N ARG A 25 8.11 -0.53 -22.42
CA ARG A 25 7.04 -1.54 -22.37
C ARG A 25 6.83 -2.02 -20.93
N TYR A 26 5.69 -2.64 -20.69
CA TYR A 26 5.48 -3.32 -19.42
C TYR A 26 6.34 -4.58 -19.35
N PRO A 27 6.85 -4.94 -18.16
CA PRO A 27 7.48 -6.23 -17.92
C PRO A 27 6.50 -7.37 -18.27
N HIS A 28 7.06 -8.54 -18.60
CA HIS A 28 6.29 -9.74 -18.90
C HIS A 28 6.54 -10.81 -17.82
N LYS A 29 5.54 -11.66 -17.55
CA LYS A 29 5.67 -12.72 -16.54
C LYS A 29 6.89 -13.63 -16.76
N ASP A 30 7.22 -13.91 -18.04
CA ASP A 30 8.35 -14.77 -18.38
C ASP A 30 9.69 -14.19 -17.89
N GLU A 31 9.81 -12.86 -17.82
CA GLU A 31 11.00 -12.20 -17.27
C GLU A 31 11.09 -12.42 -15.76
N LEU A 32 9.95 -12.48 -15.07
CA LEU A 32 9.88 -12.80 -13.65
C LEU A 32 10.02 -14.29 -13.39
N ASP A 33 9.48 -15.15 -14.27
CA ASP A 33 9.65 -16.60 -14.22
C ASP A 33 11.13 -17.00 -14.39
N ALA A 34 11.89 -16.24 -15.18
CA ALA A 34 13.33 -16.43 -15.30
C ALA A 34 14.09 -16.20 -13.97
N LEU A 35 13.52 -15.42 -13.03
CA LEU A 35 14.08 -15.23 -11.70
C LEU A 35 13.68 -16.36 -10.77
N SER A 36 12.41 -16.77 -10.79
CA SER A 36 11.89 -17.91 -10.03
C SER A 36 10.51 -18.33 -10.53
N THR A 37 10.31 -19.64 -10.65
CA THR A 37 9.00 -20.27 -10.86
C THR A 37 8.42 -20.86 -9.57
N GLU A 38 9.17 -20.88 -8.48
CA GLU A 38 8.75 -21.44 -7.19
C GLU A 38 8.29 -20.35 -6.23
N ILE A 39 8.99 -19.22 -6.22
CA ILE A 39 8.67 -18.08 -5.36
C ILE A 39 7.72 -17.15 -6.12
N PRO A 40 6.54 -16.83 -5.56
CA PRO A 40 5.66 -15.84 -6.16
C PRO A 40 6.31 -14.47 -6.16
N ILE A 41 6.30 -13.83 -7.32
CA ILE A 41 6.87 -12.49 -7.55
C ILE A 41 5.78 -11.57 -8.04
N ILE A 42 5.72 -10.38 -7.47
CA ILE A 42 4.96 -9.25 -8.00
C ILE A 42 5.83 -8.01 -8.08
N MET A 43 5.77 -7.32 -9.20
CA MET A 43 6.34 -6.00 -9.40
C MET A 43 5.22 -4.99 -9.60
N VAL A 44 5.02 -4.07 -8.66
CA VAL A 44 3.99 -3.03 -8.75
C VAL A 44 4.59 -1.74 -9.31
N ARG A 45 3.92 -1.17 -10.30
CA ARG A 45 4.28 0.10 -10.94
C ARG A 45 4.25 1.25 -9.92
N VAL A 46 5.00 2.29 -10.18
CA VAL A 46 5.07 3.50 -9.33
C VAL A 46 3.70 4.07 -8.95
N CYS A 47 2.72 3.99 -9.87
CA CYS A 47 1.35 4.46 -9.61
C CYS A 47 0.58 3.62 -8.56
N GLY A 48 0.97 2.37 -8.31
CA GLY A 48 0.27 1.48 -7.39
C GLY A 48 -0.96 0.74 -7.95
N HIS A 49 -1.39 1.07 -9.19
CA HIS A 49 -2.60 0.54 -9.82
C HIS A 49 -2.34 -0.56 -10.88
N VAL A 50 -1.07 -0.81 -11.18
CA VAL A 50 -0.66 -1.79 -12.17
C VAL A 50 0.48 -2.62 -11.59
N GLY A 51 0.43 -3.92 -11.79
CA GLY A 51 1.50 -4.84 -11.41
C GLY A 51 1.71 -5.92 -12.46
N VAL A 52 2.83 -6.61 -12.37
CA VAL A 52 3.12 -7.81 -13.14
C VAL A 52 3.50 -8.92 -12.18
N CYS A 53 2.83 -10.06 -12.30
CA CYS A 53 3.12 -11.26 -11.52
C CYS A 53 3.86 -12.29 -12.39
N ASN A 54 4.73 -13.09 -11.75
CA ASN A 54 5.19 -14.32 -12.38
C ASN A 54 4.07 -15.38 -12.38
N SER A 55 4.31 -16.50 -13.08
CA SER A 55 3.33 -17.59 -13.18
C SER A 55 2.90 -18.11 -11.80
N ARG A 56 3.83 -18.22 -10.86
CA ARG A 56 3.53 -18.67 -9.49
C ARG A 56 2.65 -17.68 -8.74
N GLY A 57 2.87 -16.37 -8.90
CA GLY A 57 2.02 -15.31 -8.33
C GLY A 57 0.60 -15.35 -8.89
N LEU A 58 0.45 -15.57 -10.21
CA LEU A 58 -0.86 -15.73 -10.86
C LEU A 58 -1.62 -16.97 -10.37
N GLU A 59 -0.92 -18.10 -10.17
CA GLU A 59 -1.55 -19.30 -9.60
C GLU A 59 -2.15 -19.02 -8.23
N LEU A 60 -1.42 -18.33 -7.37
CA LEU A 60 -1.91 -17.96 -6.04
C LEU A 60 -3.06 -16.95 -6.10
N LEU A 61 -2.98 -15.97 -7.00
CA LEU A 61 -4.08 -15.02 -7.19
C LEU A 61 -5.39 -15.73 -7.55
N LYS A 62 -5.34 -16.80 -8.35
CA LYS A 62 -6.51 -17.62 -8.69
C LYS A 62 -7.13 -18.36 -7.50
N THR A 63 -6.41 -18.48 -6.38
CA THR A 63 -6.93 -19.19 -5.19
C THR A 63 -7.83 -18.31 -4.31
N ILE A 64 -7.85 -16.99 -4.52
CA ILE A 64 -8.71 -16.12 -3.72
C ILE A 64 -10.18 -16.32 -4.06
N PRO A 65 -11.08 -16.32 -3.07
CA PRO A 65 -12.51 -16.53 -3.31
C PRO A 65 -13.13 -15.52 -4.28
N GLN A 66 -12.60 -14.30 -4.30
CA GLN A 66 -13.08 -13.18 -5.12
C GLN A 66 -12.45 -13.13 -6.52
N PHE A 67 -11.71 -14.16 -6.95
CA PHE A 67 -11.01 -14.13 -8.24
C PHE A 67 -11.93 -13.79 -9.42
N SER A 68 -13.15 -14.33 -9.42
CA SER A 68 -14.15 -14.05 -10.48
C SER A 68 -14.53 -12.56 -10.58
N GLU A 69 -14.40 -11.78 -9.52
CA GLU A 69 -14.71 -10.34 -9.52
C GLU A 69 -13.59 -9.52 -10.16
N ILE A 70 -12.36 -10.03 -10.13
CA ILE A 70 -11.15 -9.35 -10.62
C ILE A 70 -10.57 -9.97 -11.88
N GLU A 71 -11.14 -11.05 -12.39
CA GLU A 71 -10.62 -11.77 -13.56
C GLU A 71 -10.42 -10.84 -14.79
N LYS A 72 -11.32 -9.87 -14.96
CA LYS A 72 -11.22 -8.83 -16.02
C LYS A 72 -9.98 -7.94 -15.91
N ASP A 73 -9.42 -7.82 -14.70
CA ASP A 73 -8.26 -7.01 -14.37
C ASP A 73 -6.95 -7.83 -14.39
N VAL A 74 -7.02 -9.10 -14.83
CA VAL A 74 -5.89 -10.04 -14.85
C VAL A 74 -5.65 -10.56 -16.27
N ASP A 75 -4.50 -10.26 -16.83
CA ASP A 75 -4.02 -10.86 -18.07
C ASP A 75 -3.08 -12.03 -17.75
N LEU A 76 -3.60 -13.24 -17.94
CA LEU A 76 -2.87 -14.48 -17.68
C LEU A 76 -1.74 -14.76 -18.68
N GLU A 77 -1.77 -14.15 -19.86
CA GLU A 77 -0.74 -14.32 -20.87
C GLU A 77 0.51 -13.52 -20.54
N THR A 78 0.33 -12.25 -20.22
CA THR A 78 1.43 -11.33 -19.92
C THR A 78 1.81 -11.27 -18.45
N GLY A 79 0.95 -11.72 -17.55
CA GLY A 79 1.10 -11.58 -16.11
C GLY A 79 0.64 -10.23 -15.56
N LEU A 80 0.09 -9.37 -16.41
CA LEU A 80 -0.35 -8.04 -16.02
C LEU A 80 -1.59 -8.10 -15.14
N ILE A 81 -1.57 -7.38 -14.02
CA ILE A 81 -2.72 -7.19 -13.12
C ILE A 81 -2.97 -5.70 -12.91
N LYS A 82 -4.23 -5.32 -12.77
CA LYS A 82 -4.65 -3.92 -12.65
C LYS A 82 -5.62 -3.74 -11.49
N GLU A 83 -5.75 -2.48 -11.06
CA GLU A 83 -6.77 -2.01 -10.13
C GLU A 83 -7.04 -2.96 -8.94
N ASN A 84 -8.25 -3.51 -8.85
CA ASN A 84 -8.63 -4.38 -7.76
C ASN A 84 -7.79 -5.66 -7.68
N ALA A 85 -7.31 -6.18 -8.80
CA ALA A 85 -6.42 -7.35 -8.79
C ALA A 85 -5.09 -7.07 -8.05
N VAL A 86 -4.54 -5.86 -8.17
CA VAL A 86 -3.37 -5.44 -7.38
C VAL A 86 -3.71 -5.38 -5.89
N GLN A 87 -4.87 -4.84 -5.54
CA GLN A 87 -5.31 -4.74 -4.13
C GLN A 87 -5.55 -6.12 -3.51
N PHE A 88 -6.22 -7.02 -4.23
CA PHE A 88 -6.43 -8.39 -3.77
C PHE A 88 -5.14 -9.18 -3.63
N TYR A 89 -4.14 -8.89 -4.46
CA TYR A 89 -2.83 -9.50 -4.32
C TYR A 89 -2.18 -9.20 -2.97
N TYR A 90 -2.36 -7.99 -2.44
CA TYR A 90 -1.89 -7.64 -1.10
C TYR A 90 -2.48 -8.53 0.00
N SER A 91 -3.70 -9.04 -0.19
CA SER A 91 -4.33 -9.93 0.80
C SER A 91 -3.66 -11.30 0.90
N LEU A 92 -2.89 -11.68 -0.12
CA LEU A 92 -2.13 -12.94 -0.15
C LEU A 92 -0.77 -12.83 0.54
N LEU A 93 -0.28 -11.61 0.78
CA LEU A 93 1.00 -11.42 1.45
C LEU A 93 0.88 -11.72 2.94
N ASP A 94 1.94 -12.29 3.50
CA ASP A 94 2.01 -12.55 4.93
C ASP A 94 1.86 -11.26 5.74
N THR A 95 1.02 -11.32 6.76
CA THR A 95 0.88 -10.19 7.67
C THR A 95 2.12 -10.09 8.56
N PRO A 96 2.89 -8.99 8.50
CA PRO A 96 4.13 -8.87 9.25
C PRO A 96 3.89 -8.89 10.76
N SER A 97 4.81 -9.49 11.49
CA SER A 97 4.84 -9.44 12.95
C SER A 97 5.10 -8.03 13.46
N GLN A 98 4.82 -7.77 14.74
CA GLN A 98 5.15 -6.50 15.41
C GLN A 98 6.62 -6.11 15.20
N LYS A 99 7.54 -7.06 15.35
CA LYS A 99 8.98 -6.80 15.22
C LYS A 99 9.39 -6.47 13.77
N GLU A 100 8.75 -7.10 12.80
CA GLU A 100 9.00 -6.76 11.38
C GLU A 100 8.51 -5.36 11.06
N VAL A 101 7.36 -4.93 11.57
CA VAL A 101 6.87 -3.55 11.41
C VAL A 101 7.84 -2.56 12.04
N GLU A 102 8.33 -2.81 13.27
CA GLU A 102 9.34 -1.98 13.90
C GLU A 102 10.62 -1.87 13.03
N ASN A 103 11.06 -2.99 12.45
CA ASN A 103 12.22 -3.00 11.56
C ASN A 103 11.98 -2.17 10.28
N TYR A 104 10.77 -2.24 9.68
CA TYR A 104 10.41 -1.43 8.50
C TYR A 104 10.45 0.06 8.82
N ILE A 105 9.86 0.47 9.95
CA ILE A 105 9.87 1.87 10.39
C ILE A 105 11.30 2.35 10.64
N THR A 106 12.10 1.57 11.35
CA THR A 106 13.51 1.92 11.67
C THR A 106 14.35 2.03 10.41
N TYR A 107 14.19 1.09 9.46
CA TYR A 107 14.88 1.11 8.18
C TYR A 107 14.50 2.35 7.35
N SER A 108 13.20 2.65 7.25
CA SER A 108 12.70 3.82 6.53
C SER A 108 13.19 5.12 7.15
N ALA A 109 13.15 5.23 8.48
CA ALA A 109 13.66 6.39 9.21
C ALA A 109 15.16 6.62 8.96
N LYS A 110 15.96 5.53 8.92
CA LYS A 110 17.37 5.62 8.55
C LYS A 110 17.57 6.16 7.14
N LYS A 111 16.78 5.67 6.17
CA LYS A 111 16.84 6.16 4.78
C LYS A 111 16.44 7.62 4.66
N LEU A 112 15.44 8.05 5.38
CA LEU A 112 15.03 9.47 5.45
C LEU A 112 16.18 10.33 6.01
N ASN A 113 16.83 9.90 7.08
CA ASN A 113 17.99 10.62 7.66
C ASN A 113 19.19 10.69 6.69
N GLU A 114 19.46 9.62 5.93
CA GLU A 114 20.51 9.63 4.90
C GLU A 114 20.26 10.69 3.83
N CYS A 115 18.96 11.02 3.57
CA CYS A 115 18.53 12.09 2.68
C CYS A 115 18.41 13.47 3.36
N GLY A 116 18.73 13.58 4.65
CA GLY A 116 18.66 14.82 5.42
C GLY A 116 17.27 15.17 5.99
N PHE A 117 16.29 14.29 5.88
CA PHE A 117 14.98 14.51 6.50
C PHE A 117 15.03 14.31 8.01
N THR A 118 14.43 15.23 8.75
CA THR A 118 14.30 15.18 10.21
C THR A 118 12.87 15.00 10.68
N GLY A 119 11.92 15.08 9.76
CA GLY A 119 10.50 14.87 10.01
C GLY A 119 9.77 14.45 8.75
N VAL A 120 8.70 13.71 8.90
CA VAL A 120 7.88 13.15 7.81
C VAL A 120 6.42 13.12 8.24
N GLN A 121 5.53 13.32 7.28
CA GLN A 121 4.12 12.91 7.38
C GLN A 121 3.96 11.56 6.72
N SER A 122 3.23 10.65 7.35
CA SER A 122 2.88 9.33 6.85
C SER A 122 1.38 9.07 6.98
N ASP A 123 0.89 8.05 6.31
CA ASP A 123 -0.48 7.56 6.37
C ASP A 123 -0.49 6.01 6.38
N ASP A 124 0.35 5.46 7.26
CA ASP A 124 0.75 4.07 7.23
C ASP A 124 -0.27 3.10 7.85
N LEU A 125 -1.30 3.58 8.56
CA LEU A 125 -2.18 2.71 9.36
C LEU A 125 -2.89 1.61 8.54
N ALA A 126 -3.12 1.86 7.26
CA ALA A 126 -3.68 0.89 6.33
C ALA A 126 -2.67 0.33 5.32
N ALA A 127 -1.36 0.61 5.47
CA ALA A 127 -0.36 0.35 4.43
C ALA A 127 0.09 -1.10 4.34
N LEU A 128 -0.04 -1.89 5.41
CA LEU A 128 0.50 -3.25 5.46
C LEU A 128 -0.57 -4.32 5.21
N PRO A 129 -0.17 -5.51 4.71
CA PRO A 129 -1.05 -6.66 4.62
C PRO A 129 -1.79 -6.93 5.92
N GLY A 130 -3.09 -7.26 5.82
CA GLY A 130 -3.97 -7.44 6.97
C GLY A 130 -4.44 -6.14 7.63
N LYS A 131 -3.99 -4.97 7.15
CA LYS A 131 -4.46 -3.61 7.51
C LYS A 131 -4.73 -3.40 9.00
N ASN A 132 -3.84 -3.96 9.83
CA ASN A 132 -3.95 -3.91 11.29
C ASN A 132 -3.30 -2.63 11.82
N TRP A 133 -4.09 -1.56 11.88
CA TRP A 133 -3.66 -0.27 12.39
C TRP A 133 -3.08 -0.32 13.82
N LYS A 134 -3.62 -1.19 14.69
CA LYS A 134 -3.12 -1.34 16.07
C LYS A 134 -1.66 -1.79 16.10
N ARG A 135 -1.27 -2.68 15.18
CA ARG A 135 0.10 -3.16 15.08
C ARG A 135 1.06 -2.04 14.70
N ILE A 136 0.67 -1.20 13.74
CA ILE A 136 1.47 -0.06 13.30
C ILE A 136 1.58 0.98 14.42
N MET A 137 0.46 1.34 15.04
CA MET A 137 0.45 2.24 16.19
C MET A 137 1.31 1.74 17.34
N ASN A 138 1.23 0.46 17.65
CA ASN A 138 2.06 -0.14 18.70
C ASN A 138 3.55 -0.13 18.34
N ALA A 139 3.90 -0.32 17.06
CA ALA A 139 5.28 -0.24 16.60
C ALA A 139 5.84 1.17 16.76
N TYR A 140 5.14 2.20 16.30
CA TYR A 140 5.56 3.59 16.49
C TYR A 140 5.72 3.94 17.97
N LYS A 141 4.72 3.62 18.79
CA LYS A 141 4.76 3.89 20.23
C LYS A 141 5.91 3.17 20.95
N ALA A 142 6.16 1.91 20.57
CA ALA A 142 7.26 1.14 21.15
C ALA A 142 8.63 1.70 20.78
N LEU A 143 8.82 2.07 19.51
CA LEU A 143 10.07 2.68 19.03
C LEU A 143 10.30 4.05 19.67
N ASP A 144 9.27 4.87 19.78
CA ASP A 144 9.33 6.20 20.40
C ASP A 144 9.69 6.10 21.90
N ALA A 145 9.00 5.20 22.62
CA ALA A 145 9.24 4.98 24.05
C ALA A 145 10.67 4.46 24.37
N ARG A 146 11.30 3.75 23.40
CA ARG A 146 12.69 3.28 23.52
C ARG A 146 13.72 4.29 23.04
N GLY A 147 13.28 5.44 22.47
CA GLY A 147 14.15 6.42 21.84
C GLY A 147 14.82 5.92 20.55
N GLU A 148 14.22 4.94 19.90
CA GLU A 148 14.72 4.33 18.65
C GLU A 148 14.15 4.99 17.39
N LEU A 149 13.17 5.88 17.53
CA LEU A 149 12.58 6.65 16.44
C LEU A 149 13.35 7.97 16.29
N ASN A 150 14.20 8.06 15.27
CA ASN A 150 15.13 9.18 15.06
C ASN A 150 14.68 10.19 14.00
N VAL A 151 13.47 10.02 13.44
CA VAL A 151 12.77 10.97 12.57
C VAL A 151 11.43 11.28 13.21
N ARG A 152 11.02 12.55 13.23
CA ARG A 152 9.70 12.91 13.73
C ARG A 152 8.63 12.45 12.75
N HIS A 153 7.74 11.58 13.18
CA HIS A 153 6.60 11.08 12.42
C HIS A 153 5.33 11.78 12.84
N TYR A 154 4.62 12.34 11.87
CA TYR A 154 3.28 12.89 12.01
C TYR A 154 2.32 12.01 11.22
N GLU A 155 1.58 11.15 11.91
CA GLU A 155 0.74 10.13 11.31
C GLU A 155 -0.63 10.69 10.96
N GLN A 156 -0.95 10.77 9.67
CA GLN A 156 -2.30 11.01 9.17
C GLN A 156 -3.07 9.70 9.27
N CYS A 157 -4.07 9.65 10.13
CA CYS A 157 -4.78 8.42 10.46
C CYS A 157 -5.72 8.00 9.32
N LEU A 158 -5.20 7.28 8.34
CA LEU A 158 -5.95 6.69 7.23
C LEU A 158 -6.43 5.29 7.63
N PHE A 159 -7.73 5.08 7.54
CA PHE A 159 -8.37 3.78 7.74
C PHE A 159 -9.07 3.35 6.45
N GLU A 160 -9.04 2.06 6.17
CA GLU A 160 -9.77 1.50 5.04
C GLU A 160 -11.25 1.28 5.37
N ARG A 161 -11.53 0.99 6.64
CA ARG A 161 -12.87 0.70 7.15
C ARG A 161 -13.28 1.74 8.18
N PHE A 162 -14.49 2.19 8.08
CA PHE A 162 -15.07 3.16 9.03
C PHE A 162 -15.09 2.62 10.47
N ASP A 163 -15.36 1.33 10.64
CA ASP A 163 -15.31 0.66 11.95
C ASP A 163 -13.93 0.77 12.63
N ASP A 164 -12.84 0.72 11.85
CA ASP A 164 -11.48 0.87 12.39
C ASP A 164 -11.22 2.30 12.86
N ALA A 165 -11.71 3.29 12.12
CA ALA A 165 -11.65 4.69 12.51
C ALA A 165 -12.44 4.94 13.81
N LYS A 166 -13.64 4.37 13.91
CA LYS A 166 -14.49 4.45 15.11
C LYS A 166 -13.81 3.79 16.31
N ALA A 167 -13.29 2.57 16.13
CA ALA A 167 -12.55 1.88 17.20
C ALA A 167 -11.32 2.67 17.66
N PHE A 168 -10.60 3.33 16.73
CA PHE A 168 -9.47 4.20 17.07
C PHE A 168 -9.89 5.35 17.98
N VAL A 169 -10.99 6.02 17.65
CA VAL A 169 -11.55 7.11 18.49
C VAL A 169 -12.07 6.59 19.82
N GLU A 170 -12.75 5.45 19.86
CA GLU A 170 -13.28 4.82 21.08
C GLU A 170 -12.16 4.39 22.03
N GLU A 171 -11.01 3.94 21.53
CA GLU A 171 -9.81 3.65 22.32
C GLU A 171 -9.11 4.89 22.87
N GLY A 172 -9.64 6.08 22.60
CA GLY A 172 -9.18 7.34 23.18
C GLY A 172 -8.06 8.03 22.41
N TYR A 173 -7.74 7.57 21.18
CA TYR A 173 -6.78 8.27 20.34
C TYR A 173 -7.34 9.59 19.83
N ARG A 174 -6.51 10.63 19.81
CA ARG A 174 -6.89 12.00 19.39
C ARG A 174 -5.74 12.67 18.67
N THR A 175 -6.07 13.50 17.70
CA THR A 175 -5.12 14.40 17.02
C THR A 175 -4.34 15.24 18.04
N GLY A 176 -3.03 15.32 17.87
CA GLY A 176 -2.13 16.07 18.73
C GLY A 176 -1.56 15.29 19.90
N GLN A 177 -2.01 14.08 20.18
CA GLN A 177 -1.33 13.19 21.12
C GLN A 177 0.06 12.87 20.59
N ARG A 178 1.10 13.04 21.39
CA ARG A 178 2.49 12.91 20.97
C ARG A 178 3.39 12.32 22.05
N GLY A 179 4.40 11.61 21.61
CA GLY A 179 5.62 11.31 22.33
C GLY A 179 6.75 12.25 21.90
N ASP A 180 7.99 11.77 21.92
CA ASP A 180 9.17 12.56 21.53
C ASP A 180 9.26 12.75 20.02
N HIS A 181 9.06 11.68 19.26
CA HIS A 181 9.20 11.65 17.81
C HIS A 181 7.95 11.11 17.05
N PHE A 182 6.92 10.68 17.77
CA PHE A 182 5.67 10.23 17.17
C PHE A 182 4.51 11.12 17.57
N THR A 183 3.75 11.59 16.59
CA THR A 183 2.56 12.44 16.79
C THR A 183 1.38 11.88 16.02
N ILE A 184 0.25 11.74 16.67
CA ILE A 184 -1.03 11.40 16.03
C ILE A 184 -1.55 12.66 15.33
N GLY A 185 -1.67 12.59 14.02
CA GLY A 185 -2.23 13.62 13.16
C GLY A 185 -3.75 13.54 13.05
N PRO A 186 -4.31 14.27 12.08
CA PRO A 186 -5.74 14.21 11.79
C PRO A 186 -6.14 12.90 11.14
N MET A 187 -7.42 12.59 11.18
CA MET A 187 -7.99 11.56 10.33
C MET A 187 -7.89 11.98 8.87
N LYS A 188 -7.46 11.05 8.03
CA LYS A 188 -7.38 11.22 6.58
C LYS A 188 -8.48 10.42 5.92
N LEU A 189 -9.25 11.06 5.05
CA LEU A 189 -10.22 10.42 4.17
C LEU A 189 -9.81 10.64 2.72
N ILE A 190 -10.02 9.63 1.89
CA ILE A 190 -9.82 9.70 0.45
C ILE A 190 -11.21 9.73 -0.16
N GLN A 191 -11.65 10.90 -0.65
CA GLN A 191 -13.01 11.09 -1.13
C GLN A 191 -13.19 10.74 -2.61
N ASP A 192 -12.11 10.77 -3.37
CA ASP A 192 -12.13 10.47 -4.81
C ASP A 192 -10.83 9.80 -5.26
N GLY A 193 -10.70 9.56 -6.54
CA GLY A 193 -9.55 8.91 -7.12
C GLY A 193 -8.45 9.87 -7.58
N SER A 194 -7.73 9.50 -8.65
CA SER A 194 -6.63 10.28 -9.22
C SER A 194 -6.92 10.78 -10.62
N LEU A 195 -6.38 11.96 -10.97
CA LEU A 195 -6.50 12.53 -12.32
C LEU A 195 -5.87 11.62 -13.38
N GLY A 196 -4.69 11.05 -13.09
CA GLY A 196 -3.99 10.17 -14.03
C GLY A 196 -4.74 8.88 -14.35
N ALA A 197 -5.54 8.37 -13.42
CA ALA A 197 -6.38 7.18 -13.63
C ALA A 197 -7.79 7.51 -14.16
N ARG A 198 -8.17 8.77 -14.31
CA ARG A 198 -9.51 9.24 -14.66
C ARG A 198 -10.58 8.86 -13.65
N THR A 199 -10.19 8.75 -12.37
CA THR A 199 -11.06 8.39 -11.25
C THR A 199 -11.27 9.54 -10.27
N ALA A 200 -10.51 10.64 -10.34
CA ALA A 200 -10.79 11.85 -9.58
C ALA A 200 -12.16 12.42 -9.99
N ALA A 201 -12.97 12.84 -9.01
CA ALA A 201 -14.31 13.38 -9.24
C ALA A 201 -14.25 14.76 -9.91
N MET A 202 -14.83 14.88 -11.09
CA MET A 202 -14.82 16.07 -11.90
C MET A 202 -16.25 16.57 -12.13
N ASN A 203 -16.43 17.90 -12.23
CA ASN A 203 -17.72 18.50 -12.57
C ASN A 203 -18.13 18.24 -14.03
N GLU A 204 -17.15 18.05 -14.91
CA GLU A 204 -17.34 17.77 -16.34
C GLU A 204 -16.56 16.51 -16.71
N PRO A 205 -17.00 15.76 -17.73
CA PRO A 205 -16.27 14.58 -18.19
C PRO A 205 -14.84 14.89 -18.61
N TYR A 206 -13.96 13.92 -18.41
CA TYR A 206 -12.59 14.00 -18.93
C TYR A 206 -12.59 14.13 -20.46
N GLU A 207 -11.74 15.01 -21.01
CA GLU A 207 -11.66 15.23 -22.46
C GLU A 207 -11.30 13.96 -23.24
N ASP A 208 -10.43 13.12 -22.68
CA ASP A 208 -9.97 11.86 -23.26
C ASP A 208 -10.79 10.63 -22.81
N SER A 209 -11.86 10.85 -22.03
CA SER A 209 -12.79 9.80 -21.58
C SER A 209 -14.22 10.34 -21.50
N PRO A 210 -14.89 10.58 -22.64
CA PRO A 210 -16.22 11.19 -22.69
C PRO A 210 -17.24 10.41 -21.87
N GLY A 211 -18.01 11.12 -21.03
CA GLY A 211 -19.01 10.52 -20.13
C GLY A 211 -18.47 10.03 -18.79
N ASN A 212 -17.15 10.05 -18.58
CA ASN A 212 -16.53 9.71 -17.31
C ASN A 212 -16.25 10.97 -16.49
N CYS A 213 -16.88 11.11 -15.33
CA CYS A 213 -16.65 12.18 -14.36
C CYS A 213 -15.86 11.71 -13.13
N GLY A 214 -15.27 10.51 -13.15
CA GLY A 214 -14.63 9.90 -11.98
C GLY A 214 -15.63 9.34 -10.97
N ASN A 215 -15.16 9.06 -9.76
CA ASN A 215 -15.95 8.42 -8.71
C ASN A 215 -15.81 9.17 -7.38
N ILE A 216 -16.94 9.33 -6.68
CA ILE A 216 -16.98 9.74 -5.28
C ILE A 216 -17.02 8.47 -4.43
N ILE A 217 -16.22 8.40 -3.36
CA ILE A 217 -16.06 7.21 -2.51
C ILE A 217 -17.10 7.24 -1.39
N PHE A 218 -17.25 8.37 -0.70
CA PHE A 218 -18.18 8.50 0.42
C PHE A 218 -19.37 9.40 0.06
N THR A 219 -20.55 8.98 0.45
CA THR A 219 -21.75 9.84 0.41
C THR A 219 -21.68 10.93 1.48
N GLN A 220 -22.50 11.96 1.38
CA GLN A 220 -22.58 13.00 2.40
C GLN A 220 -23.02 12.43 3.77
N GLU A 221 -23.92 11.46 3.78
CA GLU A 221 -24.40 10.80 4.98
C GLU A 221 -23.28 10.05 5.71
N GLU A 222 -22.42 9.35 4.95
CA GLU A 222 -21.25 8.66 5.50
C GLU A 222 -20.17 9.62 6.02
N LEU A 223 -20.06 10.83 5.44
CA LEU A 223 -19.13 11.85 5.93
C LEU A 223 -19.65 12.58 7.19
N ASP A 224 -20.96 12.58 7.41
CA ASP A 224 -21.60 13.25 8.55
C ASP A 224 -21.61 12.35 9.81
N GLU A 225 -21.33 11.03 9.69
CA GLU A 225 -21.17 10.09 10.81
C GLU A 225 -19.85 10.27 11.56
#